data_ef273c1b5b9150218997bc76d769c4b5
#
_entry.id   ef273c1b5b9150218997bc76d769c4b5
#
_cell.length_a   1.000
_cell.length_b   1.000
_cell.length_c   1.000
_cell.angle_alpha   90.00
_cell.angle_beta   90.00
_cell.angle_gamma   90.00
#
_symmetry.space_group_name_H-M   'P 1'
#
loop_
_entity.id
_entity.type
_entity.pdbx_description
1 polymer ?
#
loop_
_entity_poly.entity_id
_entity_poly.type
_entity_poly.pdbx_seq_one_letter_code
_entity_poly.pdbx_strand_id
1 'polypeptide(L)'
;MDLSIGSPLTIGLILGVVIITAALLITVERRLLGFWQERLGPNRVGWFGSLQVVADMIKIFTKEDWIPPFADKFSFVVAPGIIMTVVLLSFAVIPFSPNLGVIDSNIGVLFVLAMASLGAYSVMLGGLSSDNKYALLGSLRAAAQMISYEVFMGISLLGVIALTGSFNLREIVESQSDGWYIVPQFIGFVIFLIAGVAESHRLPFDIPEAEQEICAGYHTEYSGMKFGMFFVAEYIGLVLISSLITVLFFGGWLGPDFLPPVAWFAIKAFGFIAFFIFCLLYTSPSPRDGLLSRMPSSA
;
A
#
# COMPACT_ATOMS: atom_id res chain seq x y z
N MET A 1 6.40 -11.17 28.88
CA MET A 1 5.26 -10.92 27.96
C MET A 1 5.55 -11.75 26.73
N ASP A 2 4.86 -12.89 26.60
CA ASP A 2 5.17 -13.85 25.53
C ASP A 2 4.54 -13.37 24.23
N LEU A 3 5.37 -12.83 23.32
CA LEU A 3 5.03 -12.53 21.94
C LEU A 3 5.02 -13.84 21.13
N SER A 4 4.05 -14.70 21.44
CA SER A 4 3.85 -15.95 20.68
C SER A 4 2.99 -15.68 19.44
N ILE A 5 3.19 -16.50 18.42
CA ILE A 5 2.39 -16.47 17.20
C ILE A 5 0.90 -16.55 17.54
N GLY A 6 0.10 -15.62 17.00
CA GLY A 6 -1.35 -15.59 17.18
C GLY A 6 -1.85 -15.07 18.54
N SER A 7 -0.98 -14.58 19.43
CA SER A 7 -1.47 -13.97 20.66
C SER A 7 -2.22 -12.65 20.37
N PRO A 8 -3.28 -12.30 21.13
CA PRO A 8 -4.00 -11.04 20.93
C PRO A 8 -3.10 -9.81 21.02
N LEU A 9 -2.06 -9.87 21.86
CA LEU A 9 -1.05 -8.81 21.99
C LEU A 9 -0.23 -8.66 20.71
N THR A 10 0.21 -9.78 20.11
CA THR A 10 0.98 -9.79 18.87
C THR A 10 0.16 -9.22 17.73
N ILE A 11 -1.11 -9.61 17.63
CA ILE A 11 -2.04 -9.08 16.63
C ILE A 11 -2.19 -7.57 16.77
N GLY A 12 -2.49 -7.09 17.98
CA GLY A 12 -2.64 -5.66 18.26
C GLY A 12 -1.37 -4.86 17.98
N LEU A 13 -0.20 -5.41 18.30
CA LEU A 13 1.08 -4.79 18.03
C LEU A 13 1.35 -4.67 16.52
N ILE A 14 1.17 -5.75 15.76
CA ILE A 14 1.39 -5.75 14.31
C ILE A 14 0.45 -4.75 13.64
N LEU A 15 -0.85 -4.81 13.91
CA LEU A 15 -1.82 -3.88 13.34
C LEU A 15 -1.51 -2.43 13.73
N GLY A 16 -1.16 -2.17 14.99
CA GLY A 16 -0.77 -0.85 15.47
C GLY A 16 0.46 -0.30 14.75
N VAL A 17 1.51 -1.11 14.61
CA VAL A 17 2.74 -0.73 13.89
C VAL A 17 2.44 -0.44 12.43
N VAL A 18 1.66 -1.28 11.75
CA VAL A 18 1.31 -1.10 10.34
C VAL A 18 0.53 0.21 10.11
N ILE A 19 -0.50 0.48 10.93
CA ILE A 19 -1.31 1.70 10.83
C ILE A 19 -0.47 2.94 11.13
N ILE A 20 0.36 2.90 12.17
CA ILE A 20 1.25 4.02 12.52
C ILE A 20 2.27 4.26 11.41
N THR A 21 2.85 3.20 10.85
CA THR A 21 3.80 3.31 9.74
C THR A 21 3.13 3.96 8.52
N ALA A 22 1.95 3.50 8.11
CA ALA A 22 1.19 4.08 7.01
C ALA A 22 0.89 5.57 7.24
N ALA A 23 0.45 5.94 8.45
CA ALA A 23 0.19 7.32 8.81
C ALA A 23 1.45 8.20 8.77
N LEU A 24 2.59 7.69 9.24
CA LEU A 24 3.88 8.39 9.17
C LEU A 24 4.37 8.55 7.73
N LEU A 25 4.15 7.55 6.86
CA LEU A 25 4.55 7.61 5.45
C LEU A 25 3.92 8.79 4.73
N ILE A 26 2.68 9.17 5.03
CA ILE A 26 2.02 10.36 4.48
C ILE A 26 2.85 11.63 4.75
N THR A 27 3.39 11.78 5.95
CA THR A 27 4.22 12.93 6.30
C THR A 27 5.61 12.86 5.67
N VAL A 28 6.20 11.67 5.62
CA VAL A 28 7.51 11.43 4.99
C VAL A 28 7.45 11.76 3.52
N GLU A 29 6.43 11.28 2.81
CA GLU A 29 6.21 11.55 1.38
C GLU A 29 6.08 13.06 1.11
N ARG A 30 5.21 13.76 1.85
CA ARG A 30 5.05 15.22 1.73
C ARG A 30 6.34 16.00 1.96
N ARG A 31 7.20 15.53 2.88
CA ARG A 31 8.50 16.15 3.14
C ARG A 31 9.51 15.88 2.05
N LEU A 32 9.59 14.65 1.59
CA LEU A 32 10.48 14.28 0.49
C LEU A 32 10.13 15.04 -0.77
N LEU A 33 8.84 15.07 -1.14
CA LEU A 33 8.34 15.86 -2.28
C LEU A 33 8.68 17.35 -2.12
N GLY A 34 8.49 17.93 -0.92
CA GLY A 34 8.86 19.31 -0.63
C GLY A 34 10.34 19.57 -0.84
N PHE A 35 11.20 18.70 -0.29
CA PHE A 35 12.65 18.83 -0.41
C PHE A 35 13.13 18.82 -1.87
N TRP A 36 12.58 17.90 -2.68
CA TRP A 36 12.95 17.80 -4.10
C TRP A 36 12.39 18.92 -4.97
N GLN A 37 11.27 19.52 -4.55
CA GLN A 37 10.67 20.68 -5.23
C GLN A 37 11.21 22.01 -4.69
N GLU A 38 12.32 22.00 -3.95
CA GLU A 38 12.94 23.19 -3.33
C GLU A 38 11.97 24.01 -2.47
N ARG A 39 10.99 23.33 -1.84
CA ARG A 39 10.01 23.95 -0.92
C ARG A 39 10.00 23.25 0.42
N LEU A 40 9.60 23.96 1.46
CA LEU A 40 9.43 23.38 2.77
C LEU A 40 8.14 22.54 2.83
N GLY A 41 8.28 21.27 3.19
CA GLY A 41 7.14 20.42 3.57
C GLY A 41 6.48 20.87 4.87
N PRO A 42 5.52 20.09 5.43
CA PRO A 42 4.88 20.40 6.70
C PRO A 42 5.90 20.60 7.82
N ASN A 43 5.98 21.83 8.39
CA ASN A 43 6.99 22.17 9.40
C ASN A 43 6.44 22.93 10.60
N ARG A 44 5.13 23.29 10.62
CA ARG A 44 4.56 24.18 11.63
C ARG A 44 3.89 23.47 12.80
N VAL A 45 3.36 22.25 12.62
CA VAL A 45 2.62 21.53 13.67
C VAL A 45 3.57 20.61 14.44
N GLY A 46 3.89 20.97 15.68
CA GLY A 46 4.89 20.27 16.50
C GLY A 46 6.33 20.51 16.04
N TRP A 47 7.29 19.77 16.59
CA TRP A 47 8.69 19.88 16.19
C TRP A 47 8.86 19.44 14.72
N PHE A 48 9.25 20.41 13.88
CA PHE A 48 9.43 20.18 12.44
C PHE A 48 8.22 19.52 11.75
N GLY A 49 6.98 19.76 12.23
CA GLY A 49 5.78 19.16 11.64
C GLY A 49 5.57 17.67 11.97
N SER A 50 6.18 17.14 13.01
CA SER A 50 6.01 15.73 13.43
C SER A 50 4.58 15.39 13.84
N LEU A 51 3.83 16.35 14.37
CA LEU A 51 2.43 16.17 14.76
C LEU A 51 1.43 16.45 13.62
N GLN A 52 1.89 16.66 12.40
CA GLN A 52 1.01 16.91 11.25
C GLN A 52 0.05 15.74 11.00
N VAL A 53 0.51 14.50 11.17
CA VAL A 53 -0.34 13.31 11.05
C VAL A 53 -1.53 13.36 12.00
N VAL A 54 -1.28 13.75 13.25
CA VAL A 54 -2.34 13.86 14.28
C VAL A 54 -3.34 14.96 13.91
N ALA A 55 -2.86 16.11 13.44
CA ALA A 55 -3.71 17.20 13.00
C ALA A 55 -4.57 16.81 11.78
N ASP A 56 -3.99 16.10 10.81
CA ASP A 56 -4.71 15.59 9.64
C ASP A 56 -5.76 14.55 10.03
N MET A 57 -5.44 13.65 10.98
CA MET A 57 -6.41 12.68 11.53
C MET A 57 -7.56 13.36 12.24
N ILE A 58 -7.31 14.32 13.13
CA ILE A 58 -8.36 15.09 13.82
C ILE A 58 -9.25 15.76 12.79
N LYS A 59 -8.68 16.38 11.76
CA LYS A 59 -9.45 17.01 10.68
C LYS A 59 -10.36 16.03 9.96
N ILE A 60 -9.88 14.82 9.62
CA ILE A 60 -10.67 13.78 8.94
C ILE A 60 -11.81 13.29 9.83
N PHE A 61 -11.56 13.09 11.14
CA PHE A 61 -12.58 12.64 12.10
C PHE A 61 -13.65 13.70 12.40
N THR A 62 -13.28 15.00 12.39
CA THR A 62 -14.21 16.09 12.70
C THR A 62 -14.93 16.64 11.49
N LYS A 63 -14.50 16.24 10.27
CA LYS A 63 -15.14 16.65 9.02
C LYS A 63 -16.50 15.98 8.88
N GLU A 64 -17.51 16.72 8.40
CA GLU A 64 -18.83 16.18 8.11
C GLU A 64 -18.76 15.02 7.12
N ASP A 65 -19.41 13.92 7.46
CA ASP A 65 -19.46 12.70 6.65
C ASP A 65 -20.72 12.74 5.77
N TRP A 66 -20.58 13.38 4.61
CA TRP A 66 -21.64 13.53 3.63
C TRP A 66 -21.86 12.25 2.83
N ILE A 67 -23.12 11.88 2.63
CA ILE A 67 -23.53 10.83 1.68
C ILE A 67 -24.44 11.50 0.64
N PRO A 68 -24.10 11.46 -0.65
CA PRO A 68 -24.95 12.03 -1.69
C PRO A 68 -26.35 11.43 -1.66
N PRO A 69 -27.42 12.22 -1.88
CA PRO A 69 -28.80 11.73 -1.80
C PRO A 69 -29.15 10.71 -2.89
N PHE A 70 -28.40 10.68 -3.99
CA PHE A 70 -28.55 9.76 -5.13
C PHE A 70 -27.70 8.49 -4.96
N ALA A 71 -26.76 8.44 -4.01
CA ALA A 71 -25.90 7.28 -3.78
C ALA A 71 -26.63 6.13 -3.10
N ASP A 72 -26.25 4.88 -3.43
CA ASP A 72 -26.66 3.71 -2.67
C ASP A 72 -25.95 3.69 -1.32
N LYS A 73 -26.66 4.05 -0.24
CA LYS A 73 -26.11 4.26 1.10
C LYS A 73 -25.40 3.05 1.66
N PHE A 74 -25.92 1.85 1.41
CA PHE A 74 -25.34 0.62 1.98
C PHE A 74 -23.97 0.33 1.33
N SER A 75 -23.93 0.24 0.02
CA SER A 75 -22.70 -0.05 -0.72
C SER A 75 -21.67 1.07 -0.56
N PHE A 76 -22.12 2.33 -0.49
CA PHE A 76 -21.26 3.49 -0.29
C PHE A 76 -20.53 3.49 1.07
N VAL A 77 -21.17 3.00 2.13
CA VAL A 77 -20.56 2.90 3.47
C VAL A 77 -19.68 1.63 3.59
N VAL A 78 -20.09 0.55 2.95
CA VAL A 78 -19.41 -0.75 3.06
C VAL A 78 -18.11 -0.79 2.25
N ALA A 79 -18.07 -0.15 1.08
CA ALA A 79 -16.90 -0.18 0.20
C ALA A 79 -15.59 0.23 0.90
N PRO A 80 -15.45 1.40 1.55
CA PRO A 80 -14.21 1.75 2.25
C PRO A 80 -13.90 0.81 3.43
N GLY A 81 -14.92 0.21 4.04
CA GLY A 81 -14.73 -0.81 5.08
C GLY A 81 -14.11 -2.10 4.55
N ILE A 82 -14.53 -2.54 3.35
CA ILE A 82 -13.97 -3.74 2.72
C ILE A 82 -12.47 -3.55 2.45
N ILE A 83 -12.06 -2.48 1.76
CA ILE A 83 -10.65 -2.31 1.41
C ILE A 83 -9.76 -2.24 2.65
N MET A 84 -10.19 -1.49 3.67
CA MET A 84 -9.44 -1.39 4.92
C MET A 84 -9.29 -2.75 5.62
N THR A 85 -10.37 -3.52 5.68
CA THR A 85 -10.37 -4.87 6.28
C THR A 85 -9.49 -5.83 5.50
N VAL A 86 -9.59 -5.83 4.19
CA VAL A 86 -8.83 -6.70 3.28
C VAL A 86 -7.33 -6.46 3.41
N VAL A 87 -6.91 -5.20 3.36
CA VAL A 87 -5.47 -4.86 3.46
C VAL A 87 -4.92 -5.20 4.85
N LEU A 88 -5.65 -4.94 5.92
CA LEU A 88 -5.23 -5.32 7.27
C LEU A 88 -5.18 -6.84 7.48
N LEU A 89 -6.15 -7.59 6.95
CA LEU A 89 -6.15 -9.06 7.02
C LEU A 89 -4.98 -9.68 6.24
N SER A 90 -4.52 -9.06 5.17
CA SER A 90 -3.37 -9.56 4.42
C SER A 90 -2.10 -9.63 5.27
N PHE A 91 -1.95 -8.78 6.29
CA PHE A 91 -0.84 -8.85 7.24
C PHE A 91 -0.90 -10.05 8.19
N ALA A 92 -2.03 -10.75 8.28
CA ALA A 92 -2.16 -11.91 9.15
C ALA A 92 -1.21 -13.06 8.76
N VAL A 93 -0.86 -13.19 7.50
CA VAL A 93 0.00 -14.29 7.00
C VAL A 93 1.45 -13.87 6.80
N ILE A 94 1.80 -12.58 6.97
CA ILE A 94 3.17 -12.10 6.80
C ILE A 94 4.02 -12.43 8.04
N PRO A 95 5.08 -13.21 7.90
CA PRO A 95 6.00 -13.50 8.97
C PRO A 95 7.06 -12.39 9.09
N PHE A 96 7.10 -11.69 10.20
CA PHE A 96 8.08 -10.61 10.47
C PHE A 96 9.37 -11.12 11.09
N SER A 97 9.31 -12.29 11.74
CA SER A 97 10.42 -12.94 12.44
C SER A 97 10.08 -14.41 12.66
N PRO A 98 11.04 -15.28 12.99
CA PRO A 98 10.77 -16.68 13.30
C PRO A 98 9.69 -16.89 14.37
N ASN A 99 9.60 -15.95 15.33
CA ASN A 99 8.65 -16.03 16.45
C ASN A 99 7.55 -14.98 16.39
N LEU A 100 7.57 -14.06 15.43
CA LEU A 100 6.62 -12.94 15.32
C LEU A 100 5.81 -13.06 14.04
N GLY A 101 4.54 -13.40 14.18
CA GLY A 101 3.55 -13.50 13.12
C GLY A 101 2.16 -13.69 13.71
N VAL A 102 1.11 -13.55 12.91
CA VAL A 102 -0.26 -13.77 13.37
C VAL A 102 -0.67 -15.21 13.10
N ILE A 103 -0.56 -15.66 11.86
CA ILE A 103 -0.97 -17.01 11.43
C ILE A 103 0.14 -17.60 10.58
N ASP A 104 0.52 -18.86 10.88
CA ASP A 104 1.36 -19.66 10.01
C ASP A 104 0.45 -20.53 9.13
N SER A 105 0.33 -20.18 7.87
CA SER A 105 -0.61 -20.80 6.94
C SER A 105 0.11 -21.45 5.76
N ASN A 106 -0.21 -22.71 5.48
CA ASN A 106 0.33 -23.45 4.33
C ASN A 106 -0.12 -22.87 2.98
N ILE A 107 -1.10 -21.98 2.97
CA ILE A 107 -1.62 -21.30 1.77
C ILE A 107 -1.46 -19.79 1.82
N GLY A 108 -0.43 -19.29 2.54
CA GLY A 108 -0.23 -17.87 2.81
C GLY A 108 -0.18 -17.01 1.54
N VAL A 109 0.54 -17.44 0.51
CA VAL A 109 0.63 -16.73 -0.78
C VAL A 109 -0.75 -16.61 -1.45
N LEU A 110 -1.52 -17.71 -1.50
CA LEU A 110 -2.86 -17.72 -2.09
C LEU A 110 -3.83 -16.83 -1.31
N PHE A 111 -3.69 -16.80 0.03
CA PHE A 111 -4.50 -15.93 0.87
C PHE A 111 -4.27 -14.45 0.55
N VAL A 112 -3.02 -14.03 0.37
CA VAL A 112 -2.71 -12.62 0.00
C VAL A 112 -3.29 -12.27 -1.36
N LEU A 113 -3.15 -13.14 -2.38
CA LEU A 113 -3.75 -12.90 -3.69
C LEU A 113 -5.28 -12.83 -3.63
N ALA A 114 -5.92 -13.71 -2.85
CA ALA A 114 -7.37 -13.66 -2.66
C ALA A 114 -7.83 -12.36 -1.98
N MET A 115 -7.03 -11.84 -1.03
CA MET A 115 -7.32 -10.54 -0.40
C MET A 115 -7.15 -9.40 -1.40
N ALA A 116 -6.11 -9.40 -2.23
CA ALA A 116 -5.90 -8.39 -3.27
C ALA A 116 -7.10 -8.32 -4.23
N SER A 117 -7.59 -9.47 -4.73
CA SER A 117 -8.80 -9.55 -5.57
C SER A 117 -10.03 -8.93 -4.89
N LEU A 118 -10.23 -9.16 -3.59
CA LEU A 118 -11.32 -8.52 -2.85
C LEU A 118 -11.15 -6.99 -2.76
N GLY A 119 -9.93 -6.49 -2.76
CA GLY A 119 -9.62 -5.06 -2.84
C GLY A 119 -10.18 -4.42 -4.11
N ALA A 120 -10.01 -5.08 -5.27
CA ALA A 120 -10.56 -4.61 -6.53
C ALA A 120 -12.10 -4.48 -6.52
N TYR A 121 -12.80 -5.42 -5.88
CA TYR A 121 -14.26 -5.33 -5.69
C TYR A 121 -14.66 -4.14 -4.83
N SER A 122 -13.88 -3.81 -3.80
CA SER A 122 -14.15 -2.64 -2.97
C SER A 122 -14.13 -1.33 -3.76
N VAL A 123 -13.10 -1.14 -4.58
CA VAL A 123 -12.96 0.04 -5.44
C VAL A 123 -14.10 0.12 -6.47
N MET A 124 -14.45 -1.01 -7.08
CA MET A 124 -15.57 -1.09 -8.02
C MET A 124 -16.91 -0.74 -7.37
N LEU A 125 -17.18 -1.28 -6.16
CA LEU A 125 -18.38 -0.94 -5.40
C LEU A 125 -18.42 0.53 -5.00
N GLY A 126 -17.27 1.11 -4.64
CA GLY A 126 -17.16 2.52 -4.29
C GLY A 126 -17.58 3.44 -5.43
N GLY A 127 -17.10 3.18 -6.65
CA GLY A 127 -17.50 3.97 -7.82
C GLY A 127 -18.95 3.74 -8.26
N LEU A 128 -19.41 2.47 -8.23
CA LEU A 128 -20.78 2.12 -8.61
C LEU A 128 -21.81 2.74 -7.66
N SER A 129 -21.55 2.72 -6.36
CA SER A 129 -22.46 3.23 -5.34
C SER A 129 -22.59 4.76 -5.34
N SER A 130 -21.64 5.47 -5.94
CA SER A 130 -21.59 6.93 -6.00
C SER A 130 -22.58 7.54 -6.98
N ASP A 131 -23.17 6.74 -7.89
CA ASP A 131 -24.09 7.17 -8.97
C ASP A 131 -23.57 8.39 -9.78
N ASN A 132 -22.26 8.47 -9.95
CA ASN A 132 -21.57 9.50 -10.70
C ASN A 132 -20.81 8.86 -11.88
N LYS A 133 -20.97 9.44 -13.09
CA LYS A 133 -20.33 8.94 -14.32
C LYS A 133 -18.80 8.87 -14.19
N TYR A 134 -18.18 9.87 -13.58
CA TYR A 134 -16.73 9.93 -13.43
C TYR A 134 -16.23 8.92 -12.40
N ALA A 135 -16.95 8.78 -11.27
CA ALA A 135 -16.64 7.78 -10.26
C ALA A 135 -16.77 6.35 -10.81
N LEU A 136 -17.82 6.08 -11.61
CA LEU A 136 -18.00 4.78 -12.27
C LEU A 136 -16.88 4.49 -13.28
N LEU A 137 -16.53 5.44 -14.14
CA LEU A 137 -15.43 5.28 -15.08
C LEU A 137 -14.09 5.06 -14.37
N GLY A 138 -13.81 5.84 -13.32
CA GLY A 138 -12.60 5.69 -12.50
C GLY A 138 -12.51 4.32 -11.85
N SER A 139 -13.60 3.84 -11.26
CA SER A 139 -13.63 2.53 -10.61
C SER A 139 -13.47 1.36 -11.58
N LEU A 140 -14.05 1.44 -12.78
CA LEU A 140 -13.87 0.43 -13.83
C LEU A 140 -12.41 0.41 -14.33
N ARG A 141 -11.79 1.58 -14.51
CA ARG A 141 -10.36 1.68 -14.88
C ARG A 141 -9.47 1.10 -13.78
N ALA A 142 -9.76 1.42 -12.52
CA ALA A 142 -9.06 0.87 -11.36
C ALA A 142 -9.16 -0.65 -11.28
N ALA A 143 -10.38 -1.19 -11.33
CA ALA A 143 -10.61 -2.63 -11.30
C ALA A 143 -9.92 -3.37 -12.46
N ALA A 144 -10.00 -2.83 -13.67
CA ALA A 144 -9.32 -3.41 -14.83
C ALA A 144 -7.81 -3.42 -14.66
N GLN A 145 -7.22 -2.37 -14.10
CA GLN A 145 -5.80 -2.30 -13.79
C GLN A 145 -5.43 -3.34 -12.73
N MET A 146 -6.07 -3.33 -11.55
CA MET A 146 -5.80 -4.26 -10.46
C MET A 146 -5.85 -5.71 -10.92
N ILE A 147 -6.95 -6.14 -11.55
CA ILE A 147 -7.12 -7.52 -12.03
C ILE A 147 -6.04 -7.89 -13.05
N SER A 148 -5.70 -6.99 -13.97
CA SER A 148 -4.67 -7.26 -14.98
C SER A 148 -3.29 -7.46 -14.35
N TYR A 149 -2.88 -6.58 -13.43
CA TYR A 149 -1.56 -6.69 -12.79
C TYR A 149 -1.49 -7.79 -11.73
N GLU A 150 -2.62 -8.16 -11.11
CA GLU A 150 -2.71 -9.31 -10.21
C GLU A 150 -2.35 -10.62 -10.91
N VAL A 151 -2.77 -10.80 -12.16
CA VAL A 151 -2.39 -11.97 -12.97
C VAL A 151 -0.87 -12.04 -13.17
N PHE A 152 -0.22 -10.92 -13.53
CA PHE A 152 1.23 -10.86 -13.68
C PHE A 152 1.95 -11.09 -12.35
N MET A 153 1.44 -10.55 -11.26
CA MET A 153 1.95 -10.77 -9.91
C MET A 153 1.87 -12.26 -9.56
N GLY A 154 0.72 -12.91 -9.80
CA GLY A 154 0.53 -14.35 -9.57
C GLY A 154 1.50 -15.22 -10.38
N ILE A 155 1.70 -14.92 -11.67
CA ILE A 155 2.65 -15.65 -12.52
C ILE A 155 4.08 -15.50 -12.01
N SER A 156 4.49 -14.31 -11.59
CA SER A 156 5.84 -14.08 -11.04
C SER A 156 6.10 -14.87 -9.76
N LEU A 157 5.07 -15.10 -8.95
CA LEU A 157 5.15 -15.90 -7.72
C LEU A 157 5.32 -17.39 -7.98
N LEU A 158 4.82 -17.91 -9.12
CA LEU A 158 4.98 -19.32 -9.47
C LEU A 158 6.47 -19.73 -9.54
N GLY A 159 7.35 -18.84 -9.97
CA GLY A 159 8.78 -19.09 -9.98
C GLY A 159 9.38 -19.28 -8.58
N VAL A 160 8.96 -18.47 -7.62
CA VAL A 160 9.36 -18.59 -6.21
C VAL A 160 8.80 -19.89 -5.61
N ILE A 161 7.53 -20.19 -5.87
CA ILE A 161 6.87 -21.40 -5.38
C ILE A 161 7.51 -22.66 -5.98
N ALA A 162 7.91 -22.63 -7.26
CA ALA A 162 8.58 -23.76 -7.91
C ALA A 162 9.96 -24.05 -7.28
N LEU A 163 10.68 -23.03 -6.79
CA LEU A 163 11.96 -23.21 -6.09
C LEU A 163 11.77 -23.74 -4.67
N THR A 164 10.75 -23.27 -3.97
CA THR A 164 10.50 -23.63 -2.56
C THR A 164 9.70 -24.93 -2.44
N GLY A 165 8.77 -25.19 -3.37
CA GLY A 165 7.79 -26.28 -3.28
C GLY A 165 6.65 -26.03 -2.29
N SER A 166 6.51 -24.80 -1.76
CA SER A 166 5.51 -24.46 -0.75
C SER A 166 4.86 -23.09 -1.00
N PHE A 167 3.60 -22.94 -0.55
CA PHE A 167 2.87 -21.66 -0.52
C PHE A 167 2.96 -20.96 0.84
N ASN A 168 3.67 -21.55 1.81
CA ASN A 168 3.87 -20.99 3.13
C ASN A 168 4.96 -19.92 3.08
N LEU A 169 4.62 -18.68 3.46
CA LEU A 169 5.54 -17.54 3.44
C LEU A 169 6.74 -17.73 4.38
N ARG A 170 6.57 -18.47 5.48
CA ARG A 170 7.66 -18.77 6.42
C ARG A 170 8.67 -19.74 5.78
N GLU A 171 8.19 -20.83 5.18
CA GLU A 171 9.04 -21.81 4.47
C GLU A 171 9.77 -21.17 3.30
N ILE A 172 9.13 -20.22 2.61
CA ILE A 172 9.78 -19.42 1.56
C ILE A 172 10.96 -18.61 2.11
N VAL A 173 10.83 -18.00 3.29
CA VAL A 173 11.95 -17.30 3.91
C VAL A 173 13.05 -18.26 4.34
N GLU A 174 12.72 -19.36 5.01
CA GLU A 174 13.68 -20.35 5.51
C GLU A 174 14.47 -21.01 4.37
N SER A 175 13.82 -21.27 3.23
CA SER A 175 14.50 -21.83 2.03
C SER A 175 15.50 -20.87 1.37
N GLN A 176 15.48 -19.58 1.73
CA GLN A 176 16.44 -18.59 1.25
C GLN A 176 17.69 -18.47 2.14
N SER A 177 17.90 -19.39 3.10
CA SER A 177 19.08 -19.40 3.98
C SER A 177 20.42 -19.48 3.21
N ASP A 178 20.45 -20.20 2.10
CA ASP A 178 21.64 -20.37 1.27
C ASP A 178 21.84 -19.27 0.22
N GLY A 179 20.81 -18.48 -0.03
CA GLY A 179 20.87 -17.36 -0.98
C GLY A 179 19.50 -16.76 -1.29
N TRP A 180 19.47 -15.47 -1.54
CA TRP A 180 18.23 -14.75 -1.84
C TRP A 180 17.69 -15.11 -3.22
N TYR A 181 16.38 -15.27 -3.33
CA TYR A 181 15.71 -15.62 -4.59
C TYR A 181 15.74 -14.54 -5.66
N ILE A 182 16.13 -13.32 -5.34
CA ILE A 182 16.36 -12.27 -6.35
C ILE A 182 17.37 -12.70 -7.41
N VAL A 183 18.37 -13.54 -7.07
CA VAL A 183 19.41 -13.97 -8.02
C VAL A 183 18.84 -14.96 -9.05
N PRO A 184 18.26 -16.11 -8.66
CA PRO A 184 17.69 -17.07 -9.62
C PRO A 184 16.39 -16.60 -10.25
N GLN A 185 15.63 -15.70 -9.60
CA GLN A 185 14.31 -15.21 -10.04
C GLN A 185 14.31 -13.71 -10.34
N PHE A 186 15.39 -13.18 -10.91
CA PHE A 186 15.52 -11.75 -11.18
C PHE A 186 14.39 -11.21 -12.07
N ILE A 187 14.01 -11.94 -13.12
CA ILE A 187 12.91 -11.55 -14.01
C ILE A 187 11.58 -11.56 -13.25
N GLY A 188 11.32 -12.59 -12.44
CA GLY A 188 10.14 -12.68 -11.58
C GLY A 188 10.06 -11.51 -10.58
N PHE A 189 11.19 -11.15 -9.97
CA PHE A 189 11.28 -9.98 -9.10
C PHE A 189 10.90 -8.68 -9.81
N VAL A 190 11.44 -8.43 -11.00
CA VAL A 190 11.13 -7.22 -11.77
C VAL A 190 9.65 -7.15 -12.15
N ILE A 191 9.07 -8.26 -12.59
CA ILE A 191 7.63 -8.35 -12.92
C ILE A 191 6.80 -8.08 -11.66
N PHE A 192 7.14 -8.71 -10.53
CA PHE A 192 6.44 -8.50 -9.26
C PHE A 192 6.55 -7.05 -8.78
N LEU A 193 7.72 -6.43 -8.90
CA LEU A 193 7.94 -5.04 -8.54
C LEU A 193 7.06 -4.09 -9.35
N ILE A 194 7.02 -4.25 -10.67
CA ILE A 194 6.19 -3.43 -11.57
C ILE A 194 4.70 -3.64 -11.26
N ALA A 195 4.27 -4.90 -11.12
CA ALA A 195 2.90 -5.22 -10.77
C ALA A 195 2.50 -4.64 -9.39
N GLY A 196 3.42 -4.66 -8.42
CA GLY A 196 3.21 -4.08 -7.10
C GLY A 196 3.06 -2.55 -7.11
N VAL A 197 3.82 -1.84 -7.97
CA VAL A 197 3.61 -0.39 -8.18
C VAL A 197 2.22 -0.13 -8.76
N ALA A 198 1.79 -0.93 -9.74
CA ALA A 198 0.48 -0.78 -10.37
C ALA A 198 -0.69 -1.11 -9.43
N GLU A 199 -0.51 -2.10 -8.55
CA GLU A 199 -1.50 -2.48 -7.53
C GLU A 199 -1.65 -1.42 -6.44
N SER A 200 -0.57 -0.70 -6.11
CA SER A 200 -0.61 0.39 -5.15
C SER A 200 -1.11 1.71 -5.72
N HIS A 201 -1.67 1.73 -6.93
CA HIS A 201 -2.17 2.93 -7.63
C HIS A 201 -1.17 4.10 -7.67
N ARG A 202 0.14 3.79 -7.65
CA ARG A 202 1.20 4.81 -7.65
C ARG A 202 1.66 5.15 -9.06
N LEU A 203 2.09 6.37 -9.23
CA LEU A 203 2.72 6.79 -10.49
C LEU A 203 3.90 5.87 -10.86
N PRO A 204 4.03 5.42 -12.10
CA PRO A 204 3.35 5.92 -13.32
C PRO A 204 1.98 5.27 -13.62
N PHE A 205 1.43 4.42 -12.77
CA PHE A 205 0.20 3.66 -12.98
C PHE A 205 -1.02 4.28 -12.29
N ASP A 206 -1.06 5.62 -12.17
CA ASP A 206 -2.14 6.39 -11.54
C ASP A 206 -3.32 6.68 -12.51
N ILE A 207 -3.70 5.68 -13.30
CA ILE A 207 -4.83 5.77 -14.23
C ILE A 207 -6.19 5.88 -13.52
N PRO A 208 -6.40 5.24 -12.34
CA PRO A 208 -7.67 5.29 -11.61
C PRO A 208 -8.02 6.66 -11.04
N GLU A 209 -7.03 7.44 -10.65
CA GLU A 209 -7.19 8.71 -9.96
C GLU A 209 -6.99 9.92 -10.88
N ALA A 210 -6.45 9.73 -12.06
CA ALA A 210 -6.06 10.75 -13.04
C ALA A 210 -6.89 12.05 -12.92
N GLU A 211 -6.51 12.93 -12.00
CA GLU A 211 -7.26 14.17 -11.66
C GLU A 211 -7.53 15.04 -12.88
N GLN A 212 -6.64 14.99 -13.87
CA GLN A 212 -6.74 15.76 -15.11
C GLN A 212 -7.82 15.24 -16.07
N GLU A 213 -8.25 13.97 -15.94
CA GLU A 213 -9.20 13.33 -16.85
C GLU A 213 -10.56 13.06 -16.21
N ILE A 214 -10.59 12.54 -14.98
CA ILE A 214 -11.78 12.01 -14.29
C ILE A 214 -12.00 12.57 -12.88
N CYS A 215 -11.50 13.75 -12.59
CA CYS A 215 -11.80 14.55 -11.38
C CYS A 215 -11.44 13.89 -10.04
N ALA A 216 -10.67 12.90 -9.90
CA ALA A 216 -10.30 12.10 -8.74
C ALA A 216 -10.87 10.66 -8.75
N GLY A 217 -11.42 10.21 -9.86
CA GLY A 217 -11.80 8.81 -10.06
C GLY A 217 -12.87 8.29 -9.11
N TYR A 218 -12.66 7.09 -8.58
CA TYR A 218 -13.65 6.35 -7.79
C TYR A 218 -14.02 7.01 -6.45
N HIS A 219 -13.14 7.83 -5.89
CA HIS A 219 -13.37 8.48 -4.58
C HIS A 219 -13.89 9.93 -4.67
N THR A 220 -14.30 10.38 -5.85
CA THR A 220 -14.77 11.76 -6.11
C THR A 220 -15.88 12.22 -5.15
N GLU A 221 -16.82 11.35 -4.83
CA GLU A 221 -17.96 11.66 -3.95
C GLU A 221 -17.68 11.38 -2.47
N TYR A 222 -16.56 10.74 -2.16
CA TYR A 222 -16.21 10.39 -0.79
C TYR A 222 -15.62 11.57 -0.03
N SER A 223 -16.05 11.75 1.23
CA SER A 223 -15.52 12.78 2.13
C SER A 223 -15.32 12.24 3.55
N GLY A 224 -14.69 13.05 4.43
CA GLY A 224 -14.49 12.70 5.83
C GLY A 224 -13.78 11.38 6.05
N MET A 225 -14.29 10.58 6.98
CA MET A 225 -13.65 9.31 7.36
C MET A 225 -13.67 8.26 6.25
N LYS A 226 -14.69 8.23 5.40
CA LYS A 226 -14.79 7.28 4.30
C LYS A 226 -13.68 7.47 3.27
N PHE A 227 -13.40 8.73 2.91
CA PHE A 227 -12.23 9.07 2.08
C PHE A 227 -10.94 8.70 2.78
N GLY A 228 -10.83 9.02 4.10
CA GLY A 228 -9.66 8.67 4.90
C GLY A 228 -9.35 7.18 4.92
N MET A 229 -10.37 6.32 4.92
CA MET A 229 -10.19 4.86 4.88
C MET A 229 -9.58 4.39 3.56
N PHE A 230 -10.04 4.88 2.40
CA PHE A 230 -9.42 4.57 1.12
C PHE A 230 -7.96 5.03 1.08
N PHE A 231 -7.70 6.27 1.47
CA PHE A 231 -6.38 6.87 1.45
C PHE A 231 -5.38 6.15 2.38
N VAL A 232 -5.78 5.81 3.61
CA VAL A 232 -4.94 5.05 4.53
C VAL A 232 -4.73 3.63 4.04
N ALA A 233 -5.75 2.98 3.47
CA ALA A 233 -5.63 1.63 2.92
C ALA A 233 -4.60 1.55 1.79
N GLU A 234 -4.49 2.58 0.95
CA GLU A 234 -3.46 2.68 -0.10
C GLU A 234 -2.04 2.68 0.49
N TYR A 235 -1.78 3.48 1.55
CA TYR A 235 -0.47 3.47 2.22
C TYR A 235 -0.19 2.15 2.96
N ILE A 236 -1.20 1.52 3.53
CA ILE A 236 -1.06 0.19 4.12
C ILE A 236 -0.75 -0.84 3.02
N GLY A 237 -1.38 -0.73 1.86
CA GLY A 237 -1.08 -1.56 0.67
C GLY A 237 0.37 -1.42 0.21
N LEU A 238 0.92 -0.21 0.21
CA LEU A 238 2.33 0.02 -0.12
C LEU A 238 3.27 -0.68 0.89
N VAL A 239 2.96 -0.63 2.18
CA VAL A 239 3.71 -1.37 3.22
C VAL A 239 3.58 -2.88 3.00
N LEU A 240 2.38 -3.36 2.62
CA LEU A 240 2.09 -4.77 2.33
C LEU A 240 2.97 -5.29 1.18
N ILE A 241 2.95 -4.60 0.03
CA ILE A 241 3.73 -4.99 -1.16
C ILE A 241 5.23 -4.97 -0.85
N SER A 242 5.72 -3.94 -0.15
CA SER A 242 7.12 -3.86 0.28
C SER A 242 7.51 -5.02 1.21
N SER A 243 6.61 -5.42 2.09
CA SER A 243 6.79 -6.57 2.99
C SER A 243 6.81 -7.89 2.21
N LEU A 244 5.93 -8.05 1.21
CA LEU A 244 5.89 -9.22 0.35
C LEU A 244 7.17 -9.36 -0.49
N ILE A 245 7.66 -8.28 -1.09
CA ILE A 245 8.93 -8.27 -1.83
C ILE A 245 10.07 -8.74 -0.92
N THR A 246 10.11 -8.24 0.30
CA THR A 246 11.12 -8.61 1.30
C THR A 246 11.08 -10.09 1.64
N VAL A 247 9.89 -10.66 1.84
CA VAL A 247 9.68 -12.07 2.17
C VAL A 247 10.03 -12.98 0.99
N LEU A 248 9.54 -12.64 -0.21
CA LEU A 248 9.58 -13.52 -1.37
C LEU A 248 10.96 -13.55 -2.07
N PHE A 249 11.68 -12.43 -2.11
CA PHE A 249 12.89 -12.29 -2.90
C PHE A 249 14.15 -11.97 -2.09
N PHE A 250 14.02 -11.38 -0.91
CA PHE A 250 15.15 -10.91 -0.09
C PHE A 250 15.32 -11.66 1.23
N GLY A 251 14.67 -12.81 1.38
CA GLY A 251 14.84 -13.67 2.55
C GLY A 251 14.26 -13.09 3.84
N GLY A 252 13.25 -12.21 3.77
CA GLY A 252 12.52 -11.73 4.93
C GLY A 252 13.44 -11.22 6.06
N TRP A 253 13.38 -11.91 7.20
CA TRP A 253 14.17 -11.62 8.41
C TRP A 253 15.61 -12.15 8.39
N LEU A 254 16.00 -12.91 7.35
CA LEU A 254 17.36 -13.46 7.25
C LEU A 254 18.38 -12.34 7.03
N GLY A 255 19.47 -12.38 7.80
CA GLY A 255 20.58 -11.44 7.70
C GLY A 255 21.69 -11.80 8.66
N PRO A 256 22.82 -11.06 8.66
CA PRO A 256 23.91 -11.26 9.60
C PRO A 256 23.49 -11.10 11.08
N ASP A 257 24.14 -11.84 11.99
CA ASP A 257 23.74 -11.97 13.39
C ASP A 257 23.89 -10.70 14.26
N PHE A 258 24.40 -9.60 13.72
CA PHE A 258 24.63 -8.37 14.48
C PHE A 258 23.35 -7.55 14.76
N LEU A 259 22.23 -7.85 14.09
CA LEU A 259 20.94 -7.20 14.30
C LEU A 259 19.84 -8.26 14.55
N PRO A 260 18.82 -7.93 15.35
CA PRO A 260 17.68 -8.83 15.54
C PRO A 260 16.93 -9.06 14.22
N PRO A 261 16.32 -10.25 14.02
CA PRO A 261 15.62 -10.61 12.79
C PRO A 261 14.55 -9.59 12.34
N VAL A 262 13.79 -9.05 13.29
CA VAL A 262 12.77 -8.01 13.03
C VAL A 262 13.39 -6.74 12.42
N ALA A 263 14.59 -6.35 12.85
CA ALA A 263 15.26 -5.17 12.33
C ALA A 263 15.71 -5.36 10.89
N TRP A 264 16.21 -6.57 10.53
CA TRP A 264 16.54 -6.88 9.14
C TRP A 264 15.33 -6.81 8.22
N PHE A 265 14.20 -7.39 8.67
CA PHE A 265 12.94 -7.28 7.94
C PHE A 265 12.54 -5.80 7.74
N ALA A 266 12.56 -5.03 8.82
CA ALA A 266 12.17 -3.61 8.77
C ALA A 266 13.08 -2.80 7.82
N ILE A 267 14.40 -2.96 7.90
CA ILE A 267 15.35 -2.24 7.04
C ILE A 267 15.08 -2.52 5.56
N LYS A 268 14.88 -3.79 5.19
CA LYS A 268 14.59 -4.19 3.80
C LYS A 268 13.24 -3.64 3.34
N ALA A 269 12.19 -3.79 4.15
CA ALA A 269 10.86 -3.27 3.84
C ALA A 269 10.85 -1.75 3.68
N PHE A 270 11.49 -1.01 4.59
CA PHE A 270 11.64 0.44 4.47
C PHE A 270 12.47 0.86 3.26
N GLY A 271 13.47 0.07 2.85
CA GLY A 271 14.22 0.28 1.62
C GLY A 271 13.30 0.26 0.38
N PHE A 272 12.38 -0.71 0.30
CA PHE A 272 11.39 -0.77 -0.78
C PHE A 272 10.35 0.34 -0.69
N ILE A 273 9.87 0.67 0.49
CA ILE A 273 8.97 1.82 0.70
C ILE A 273 9.63 3.11 0.19
N ALA A 274 10.89 3.34 0.54
CA ALA A 274 11.64 4.49 0.06
C ALA A 274 11.79 4.48 -1.47
N PHE A 275 12.03 3.31 -2.06
CA PHE A 275 12.08 3.13 -3.51
C PHE A 275 10.75 3.49 -4.17
N PHE A 276 9.61 3.03 -3.64
CA PHE A 276 8.28 3.36 -4.17
C PHE A 276 7.99 4.87 -4.07
N ILE A 277 8.33 5.52 -2.96
CA ILE A 277 8.20 6.98 -2.81
C ILE A 277 9.13 7.72 -3.80
N PHE A 278 10.33 7.20 -4.03
CA PHE A 278 11.26 7.77 -5.00
C PHE A 278 10.75 7.63 -6.43
N CYS A 279 10.16 6.49 -6.80
CA CYS A 279 9.50 6.29 -8.10
C CYS A 279 8.43 7.34 -8.35
N LEU A 280 7.58 7.62 -7.37
CA LEU A 280 6.56 8.67 -7.43
C LEU A 280 7.17 10.04 -7.74
N LEU A 281 8.31 10.32 -7.17
CA LEU A 281 9.01 11.59 -7.27
C LEU A 281 9.59 11.83 -8.69
N TYR A 282 10.15 10.79 -9.29
CA TYR A 282 10.77 10.87 -10.62
C TYR A 282 9.74 10.95 -11.75
N THR A 283 8.55 10.37 -11.56
CA THR A 283 7.48 10.32 -12.56
C THR A 283 6.49 11.48 -12.45
N SER A 284 6.50 12.21 -11.33
CA SER A 284 5.58 13.32 -11.01
C SER A 284 5.73 14.63 -11.82
N PRO A 285 6.86 15.03 -12.43
CA PRO A 285 6.88 16.24 -13.22
C PRO A 285 6.30 15.96 -14.60
N SER A 286 4.98 16.16 -14.76
CA SER A 286 4.41 16.38 -16.08
C SER A 286 5.10 17.58 -16.74
N PRO A 287 5.46 17.52 -18.03
CA PRO A 287 5.97 18.69 -18.75
C PRO A 287 5.03 19.92 -18.66
N ARG A 288 3.75 19.68 -18.37
CA ARG A 288 2.75 20.75 -18.14
C ARG A 288 2.90 21.41 -16.77
N ASP A 289 3.27 20.67 -15.73
CA ASP A 289 3.52 21.25 -14.40
C ASP A 289 4.78 22.14 -14.42
N GLY A 290 5.78 21.76 -15.19
CA GLY A 290 6.97 22.60 -15.45
C GLY A 290 6.67 23.88 -16.22
N LEU A 291 5.64 23.89 -17.08
CA LEU A 291 5.20 25.08 -17.81
C LEU A 291 4.33 26.00 -16.93
N LEU A 292 3.42 25.43 -16.13
CA LEU A 292 2.55 26.18 -15.21
C LEU A 292 3.34 26.83 -14.06
N SER A 293 4.40 26.17 -13.57
CA SER A 293 5.27 26.73 -12.53
C SER A 293 6.15 27.88 -13.04
N ARG A 294 6.28 28.05 -14.37
CA ARG A 294 7.03 29.13 -15.00
C ARG A 294 6.16 30.30 -15.46
N MET A 295 4.84 30.21 -15.34
CA MET A 295 3.97 31.36 -15.59
C MET A 295 4.05 32.33 -14.40
N PRO A 296 4.43 33.61 -14.62
CA PRO A 296 4.38 34.59 -13.54
C PRO A 296 2.94 34.76 -13.07
N SER A 297 2.76 34.84 -11.76
CA SER A 297 1.46 34.98 -11.08
C SER A 297 0.74 36.33 -11.31
N SER A 298 1.09 37.01 -12.40
CA SER A 298 0.54 38.30 -12.82
C SER A 298 -0.02 38.19 -14.24
N ALA A 299 -1.16 37.55 -14.37
CA ALA A 299 -2.07 37.76 -15.47
C ALA A 299 -3.51 37.70 -14.94
#